data_26d4ada8b3c853f6e2c2d3e072726ce8
#
_entry.id   26d4ada8b3c853f6e2c2d3e072726ce8
#
_cell.length_a   1.000
_cell.length_b   1.000
_cell.length_c   1.000
_cell.angle_alpha   90.00
_cell.angle_beta   90.00
_cell.angle_gamma   90.00
#
_symmetry.space_group_name_H-M   'P 1'
#
loop_
_entity.id
_entity.type
_entity.pdbx_description
1 polymer ?
#
loop_
_entity_poly.entity_id
_entity_poly.type
_entity_poly.pdbx_seq_one_letter_code
_entity_poly.pdbx_strand_id
1 'polypeptide(L)'
;MKKLIALAAALLTVGCHSLVPDEKLYLATPLTATNSFTTGIEGPACDRAGNIFAVNFAQQQTIGRTTPTGQSEVFVTLPNDSVGNGIRFDRAGRMYVADYVGHNVLRIDPGTRAVEVLAHEPKMNQPNDLAIAPNGTLYASDPNWGAKTGQLWRIDPDGTTTRLATDMGTTNGVEVSPDGKRLYVNESVQRNVWVFDIQPDGGVANKRLLRQFPDHGFDGMRCDADGNLYITRYGKGTVAVLSPEGEVLREINVLGARPSNLCFGGADGRTVYVTEVEHRRLVQFRVETPGAAWTRWER
;
A
#
# COMPACT_ATOMS: atom_id res chain seq x y z
N MET A 1 -16.60 -72.65 -35.84
CA MET A 1 -15.74 -71.67 -35.17
C MET A 1 -16.08 -70.27 -35.67
N LYS A 2 -16.87 -69.49 -34.96
CA LYS A 2 -17.26 -68.14 -35.36
C LYS A 2 -16.41 -67.15 -34.50
N LYS A 3 -15.60 -66.33 -35.15
CA LYS A 3 -14.80 -65.28 -34.51
C LYS A 3 -15.69 -64.06 -34.32
N LEU A 4 -15.90 -63.66 -33.05
CA LEU A 4 -16.45 -62.33 -32.68
C LEU A 4 -15.33 -61.27 -32.83
N ILE A 5 -15.63 -60.22 -33.58
CA ILE A 5 -14.82 -59.02 -33.64
C ILE A 5 -15.48 -58.01 -32.71
N ALA A 6 -14.77 -57.63 -31.63
CA ALA A 6 -15.19 -56.55 -30.73
C ALA A 6 -14.75 -55.20 -31.27
N LEU A 7 -15.69 -54.33 -31.54
CA LEU A 7 -15.45 -52.94 -31.95
C LEU A 7 -15.32 -52.08 -30.70
N ALA A 8 -14.13 -51.53 -30.44
CA ALA A 8 -13.92 -50.58 -29.34
C ALA A 8 -14.27 -49.15 -29.83
N ALA A 9 -15.30 -48.55 -29.24
CA ALA A 9 -15.65 -47.15 -29.46
C ALA A 9 -14.79 -46.26 -28.55
N ALA A 10 -13.91 -45.47 -29.14
CA ALA A 10 -13.17 -44.42 -28.42
C ALA A 10 -14.07 -43.20 -28.23
N LEU A 11 -14.47 -42.90 -26.97
CA LEU A 11 -15.10 -41.63 -26.62
C LEU A 11 -14.01 -40.54 -26.60
N LEU A 12 -14.06 -39.62 -27.54
CA LEU A 12 -13.35 -38.37 -27.50
C LEU A 12 -14.10 -37.40 -26.52
N THR A 13 -13.55 -37.20 -25.34
CA THR A 13 -13.99 -36.11 -24.45
C THR A 13 -13.39 -34.82 -24.98
N VAL A 14 -14.21 -33.99 -25.64
CA VAL A 14 -13.87 -32.60 -25.95
C VAL A 14 -13.93 -31.85 -24.64
N GLY A 15 -12.77 -31.57 -24.04
CA GLY A 15 -12.65 -30.66 -22.91
C GLY A 15 -13.05 -29.26 -23.34
N CYS A 16 -14.18 -28.75 -22.84
CA CYS A 16 -14.48 -27.32 -22.90
C CYS A 16 -13.41 -26.58 -22.10
N HIS A 17 -12.37 -26.07 -22.75
CA HIS A 17 -11.56 -25.01 -22.20
C HIS A 17 -12.46 -23.76 -22.19
N SER A 18 -12.95 -23.37 -21.02
CA SER A 18 -13.52 -22.03 -20.82
C SER A 18 -12.41 -21.03 -21.18
N LEU A 19 -12.59 -20.30 -22.27
CA LEU A 19 -11.74 -19.16 -22.61
C LEU A 19 -11.96 -18.13 -21.48
N VAL A 20 -11.08 -18.12 -20.49
CA VAL A 20 -10.95 -17.01 -19.57
C VAL A 20 -10.55 -15.82 -20.45
N PRO A 21 -11.31 -14.71 -20.47
CA PRO A 21 -10.92 -13.54 -21.25
C PRO A 21 -9.48 -13.16 -20.89
N ASP A 22 -8.65 -12.85 -21.90
CA ASP A 22 -7.28 -12.36 -21.66
C ASP A 22 -7.31 -11.24 -20.65
N GLU A 23 -6.73 -11.48 -19.47
CA GLU A 23 -6.68 -10.51 -18.38
C GLU A 23 -5.83 -9.32 -18.83
N LYS A 24 -6.43 -8.12 -18.90
CA LYS A 24 -5.72 -6.90 -19.27
C LYS A 24 -4.89 -6.40 -18.09
N LEU A 25 -3.63 -6.86 -18.05
CA LEU A 25 -2.68 -6.44 -17.01
C LEU A 25 -2.19 -5.01 -17.26
N TYR A 26 -1.92 -4.29 -16.17
CA TYR A 26 -1.29 -2.96 -16.14
C TYR A 26 -2.08 -1.85 -16.86
N LEU A 27 -3.35 -2.09 -17.14
CA LEU A 27 -4.25 -1.10 -17.70
C LEU A 27 -5.16 -0.54 -16.62
N ALA A 28 -4.95 0.72 -16.26
CA ALA A 28 -5.71 1.38 -15.21
C ALA A 28 -7.13 1.75 -15.66
N THR A 29 -8.07 1.61 -14.73
CA THR A 29 -9.46 2.04 -14.87
C THR A 29 -9.92 2.75 -13.60
N PRO A 30 -10.85 3.73 -13.67
CA PRO A 30 -11.47 4.30 -12.50
C PRO A 30 -12.26 3.24 -11.73
N LEU A 31 -12.13 3.22 -10.39
CA LEU A 31 -12.98 2.40 -9.52
C LEU A 31 -14.14 3.22 -8.97
N THR A 32 -13.88 4.46 -8.51
CA THR A 32 -14.90 5.35 -7.98
C THR A 32 -15.13 6.55 -8.90
N ALA A 33 -16.25 7.24 -8.73
CA ALA A 33 -16.52 8.49 -9.44
C ALA A 33 -15.51 9.58 -9.05
N THR A 34 -15.31 10.53 -9.95
CA THR A 34 -14.56 11.75 -9.70
C THR A 34 -15.19 12.52 -8.51
N ASN A 35 -14.34 13.10 -7.66
CA ASN A 35 -14.76 13.87 -6.47
C ASN A 35 -15.43 13.01 -5.36
N SER A 36 -15.21 11.71 -5.34
CA SER A 36 -15.68 10.86 -4.23
C SER A 36 -14.90 11.13 -2.92
N PHE A 37 -13.71 11.69 -3.02
CA PHE A 37 -12.83 12.02 -1.89
C PHE A 37 -12.48 13.52 -1.90
N THR A 38 -11.80 13.99 -0.85
CA THR A 38 -11.18 15.33 -0.83
C THR A 38 -9.82 15.31 -1.56
N THR A 39 -9.17 16.46 -1.66
CA THR A 39 -7.79 16.57 -2.18
C THR A 39 -6.74 15.93 -1.28
N GLY A 40 -7.13 15.49 -0.09
CA GLY A 40 -6.27 14.76 0.85
C GLY A 40 -6.46 13.24 0.78
N ILE A 41 -7.03 12.70 -0.31
CA ILE A 41 -7.16 11.25 -0.48
C ILE A 41 -5.80 10.57 -0.39
N GLU A 42 -5.66 9.60 0.55
CA GLU A 42 -4.42 8.91 0.86
C GLU A 42 -4.68 7.56 1.53
N GLY A 43 -3.58 6.84 1.81
CA GLY A 43 -3.54 5.68 2.67
C GLY A 43 -4.44 4.53 2.26
N PRO A 44 -4.45 4.07 0.99
CA PRO A 44 -5.30 2.95 0.62
C PRO A 44 -4.80 1.67 1.29
N ALA A 45 -5.75 0.89 1.81
CA ALA A 45 -5.51 -0.45 2.35
C ALA A 45 -6.71 -1.35 2.07
N CYS A 46 -6.48 -2.65 1.90
CA CYS A 46 -7.54 -3.63 1.68
C CYS A 46 -7.70 -4.53 2.89
N ASP A 47 -8.94 -4.85 3.25
CA ASP A 47 -9.24 -5.92 4.19
C ASP A 47 -9.35 -7.28 3.48
N ARG A 48 -9.48 -8.36 4.27
CA ARG A 48 -9.65 -9.73 3.75
C ARG A 48 -10.97 -9.94 3.01
N ALA A 49 -11.96 -9.11 3.23
CA ALA A 49 -13.24 -9.16 2.54
C ALA A 49 -13.19 -8.46 1.18
N GLY A 50 -12.07 -7.84 0.84
CA GLY A 50 -11.84 -7.13 -0.42
C GLY A 50 -12.33 -5.69 -0.41
N ASN A 51 -12.74 -5.13 0.73
CA ASN A 51 -13.05 -3.71 0.83
C ASN A 51 -11.76 -2.88 0.82
N ILE A 52 -11.84 -1.72 0.20
CA ILE A 52 -10.76 -0.75 0.12
C ILE A 52 -11.05 0.39 1.09
N PHE A 53 -10.10 0.70 1.95
CA PHE A 53 -10.16 1.83 2.86
C PHE A 53 -9.20 2.91 2.38
N ALA A 54 -9.62 4.18 2.48
CA ALA A 54 -8.77 5.33 2.20
C ALA A 54 -9.23 6.52 3.05
N VAL A 55 -8.27 7.38 3.42
CA VAL A 55 -8.56 8.54 4.26
C VAL A 55 -9.23 9.67 3.47
N ASN A 56 -9.89 10.56 4.21
CA ASN A 56 -10.48 11.81 3.72
C ASN A 56 -11.59 11.61 2.65
N PHE A 57 -12.43 10.58 2.85
CA PHE A 57 -13.64 10.36 2.06
C PHE A 57 -14.71 11.39 2.42
N ALA A 58 -15.29 12.02 1.40
CA ALA A 58 -16.29 13.09 1.50
C ALA A 58 -15.79 14.35 2.23
N GLN A 59 -15.11 14.22 3.36
CA GLN A 59 -14.53 15.32 4.15
C GLN A 59 -13.23 14.87 4.84
N GLN A 60 -12.42 15.81 5.30
CA GLN A 60 -11.25 15.50 6.13
C GLN A 60 -11.66 14.78 7.42
N GLN A 61 -10.69 14.13 8.08
CA GLN A 61 -10.88 13.38 9.34
C GLN A 61 -11.69 12.09 9.19
N THR A 62 -12.09 11.70 8.00
CA THR A 62 -12.83 10.45 7.78
C THR A 62 -11.94 9.37 7.16
N ILE A 63 -12.31 8.13 7.39
CA ILE A 63 -11.87 6.99 6.59
C ILE A 63 -13.09 6.49 5.83
N GLY A 64 -12.96 6.39 4.50
CA GLY A 64 -13.97 5.76 3.65
C GLY A 64 -13.74 4.28 3.52
N ARG A 65 -14.83 3.52 3.35
CA ARG A 65 -14.82 2.13 2.92
C ARG A 65 -15.44 2.05 1.54
N THR A 66 -14.73 1.48 0.59
CA THR A 66 -15.17 1.27 -0.79
C THR A 66 -15.27 -0.22 -1.08
N THR A 67 -16.39 -0.66 -1.65
CA THR A 67 -16.55 -2.05 -2.10
C THR A 67 -15.72 -2.32 -3.37
N PRO A 68 -15.45 -3.60 -3.72
CA PRO A 68 -14.80 -3.94 -5.00
C PRO A 68 -15.55 -3.43 -6.25
N THR A 69 -16.82 -3.06 -6.11
CA THR A 69 -17.65 -2.48 -7.18
C THR A 69 -17.67 -0.95 -7.19
N GLY A 70 -16.89 -0.29 -6.31
CA GLY A 70 -16.71 1.17 -6.29
C GLY A 70 -17.75 1.94 -5.46
N GLN A 71 -18.62 1.28 -4.72
CA GLN A 71 -19.55 1.94 -3.81
C GLN A 71 -18.83 2.31 -2.52
N SER A 72 -18.92 3.58 -2.12
CA SER A 72 -18.19 4.12 -0.98
C SER A 72 -19.12 4.71 0.08
N GLU A 73 -18.71 4.55 1.35
CA GLU A 73 -19.39 5.14 2.52
C GLU A 73 -18.36 5.64 3.53
N VAL A 74 -18.76 6.51 4.45
CA VAL A 74 -17.93 6.84 5.62
C VAL A 74 -17.87 5.62 6.54
N PHE A 75 -16.66 5.11 6.76
CA PHE A 75 -16.44 4.00 7.68
C PHE A 75 -16.31 4.48 9.12
N VAL A 76 -15.46 5.49 9.36
CA VAL A 76 -15.24 6.09 10.67
C VAL A 76 -14.84 7.55 10.53
N THR A 77 -15.22 8.38 11.50
CA THR A 77 -14.68 9.73 11.69
C THR A 77 -13.64 9.67 12.80
N LEU A 78 -12.44 10.16 12.54
CA LEU A 78 -11.35 10.18 13.51
C LEU A 78 -11.61 11.25 14.59
N PRO A 79 -11.26 10.97 15.85
CA PRO A 79 -11.50 11.89 16.97
C PRO A 79 -10.45 13.02 17.03
N ASN A 80 -10.74 14.05 17.82
CA ASN A 80 -9.78 15.07 18.28
C ASN A 80 -9.00 15.76 17.15
N ASP A 81 -9.68 16.12 16.07
CA ASP A 81 -9.07 16.75 14.88
C ASP A 81 -7.99 15.91 14.18
N SER A 82 -7.89 14.62 14.51
CA SER A 82 -6.97 13.69 13.83
C SER A 82 -7.25 13.64 12.35
N VAL A 83 -6.20 13.72 11.54
CA VAL A 83 -6.28 13.54 10.09
C VAL A 83 -5.38 12.39 9.70
N GLY A 84 -5.99 11.31 9.24
CA GLY A 84 -5.27 10.13 8.81
C GLY A 84 -4.51 10.34 7.51
N ASN A 85 -3.43 9.56 7.35
CA ASN A 85 -2.67 9.43 6.11
C ASN A 85 -2.49 7.94 5.76
N GLY A 86 -1.33 7.34 5.95
CA GLY A 86 -1.10 5.92 5.64
C GLY A 86 -1.95 4.97 6.49
N ILE A 87 -2.53 3.93 5.87
CA ILE A 87 -3.28 2.86 6.55
C ILE A 87 -2.58 1.52 6.33
N ARG A 88 -2.56 0.66 7.37
CA ARG A 88 -2.14 -0.74 7.29
C ARG A 88 -3.10 -1.64 8.08
N PHE A 89 -3.22 -2.89 7.63
CA PHE A 89 -3.86 -3.95 8.38
C PHE A 89 -2.84 -4.96 8.89
N ASP A 90 -2.99 -5.43 10.10
CA ASP A 90 -2.24 -6.58 10.61
C ASP A 90 -2.94 -7.92 10.28
N ARG A 91 -2.27 -9.02 10.67
CA ARG A 91 -2.83 -10.38 10.46
C ARG A 91 -4.12 -10.64 11.22
N ALA A 92 -4.39 -9.93 12.29
CA ALA A 92 -5.64 -10.03 13.05
C ALA A 92 -6.76 -9.18 12.45
N GLY A 93 -6.47 -8.38 11.41
CA GLY A 93 -7.42 -7.47 10.76
C GLY A 93 -7.59 -6.13 11.47
N ARG A 94 -6.72 -5.80 12.45
CA ARG A 94 -6.73 -4.47 13.08
C ARG A 94 -6.13 -3.45 12.12
N MET A 95 -6.72 -2.27 12.07
CA MET A 95 -6.30 -1.17 11.21
C MET A 95 -5.37 -0.23 11.99
N TYR A 96 -4.26 0.16 11.37
CA TYR A 96 -3.33 1.17 11.89
C TYR A 96 -3.32 2.36 10.95
N VAL A 97 -3.33 3.57 11.52
CA VAL A 97 -3.42 4.82 10.75
C VAL A 97 -2.37 5.79 11.26
N ALA A 98 -1.56 6.34 10.36
CA ALA A 98 -0.71 7.49 10.66
C ALA A 98 -1.60 8.73 10.78
N ASP A 99 -1.57 9.41 11.92
CA ASP A 99 -2.29 10.66 12.17
C ASP A 99 -1.29 11.81 12.13
N TYR A 100 -1.19 12.46 11.00
CA TYR A 100 -0.16 13.46 10.77
C TYR A 100 -0.43 14.80 11.47
N VAL A 101 -1.65 15.06 11.93
CA VAL A 101 -1.99 16.27 12.70
C VAL A 101 -1.82 16.03 14.20
N GLY A 102 -2.26 14.88 14.70
CA GLY A 102 -2.18 14.55 16.11
C GLY A 102 -0.82 13.98 16.55
N HIS A 103 0.12 13.75 15.64
CA HIS A 103 1.42 13.09 15.91
C HIS A 103 1.24 11.70 16.53
N ASN A 104 0.22 10.97 16.04
CA ASN A 104 -0.16 9.67 16.58
C ASN A 104 0.03 8.56 15.54
N VAL A 105 0.10 7.34 16.06
CA VAL A 105 -0.31 6.14 15.33
C VAL A 105 -1.59 5.65 15.99
N LEU A 106 -2.69 5.67 15.24
CA LEU A 106 -3.98 5.19 15.72
C LEU A 106 -4.13 3.70 15.42
N ARG A 107 -4.86 3.01 16.29
CA ARG A 107 -5.32 1.64 16.08
C ARG A 107 -6.84 1.61 16.07
N ILE A 108 -7.42 0.98 15.06
CA ILE A 108 -8.87 0.91 14.88
C ILE A 108 -9.28 -0.56 14.80
N ASP A 109 -10.27 -0.94 15.57
CA ASP A 109 -10.95 -2.22 15.44
C ASP A 109 -12.04 -2.11 14.36
N PRO A 110 -11.92 -2.80 13.20
CA PRO A 110 -12.90 -2.63 12.12
C PRO A 110 -14.29 -3.15 12.46
N GLY A 111 -14.43 -4.07 13.39
CA GLY A 111 -15.72 -4.64 13.80
C GLY A 111 -16.54 -3.67 14.66
N THR A 112 -15.91 -3.03 15.63
CA THR A 112 -16.53 -2.07 16.55
C THR A 112 -16.38 -0.62 16.09
N ARG A 113 -15.44 -0.34 15.19
CA ARG A 113 -14.99 1.00 14.75
C ARG A 113 -14.40 1.84 15.89
N ALA A 114 -14.03 1.21 17.00
CA ALA A 114 -13.35 1.90 18.09
C ALA A 114 -11.97 2.39 17.65
N VAL A 115 -11.67 3.64 17.94
CA VAL A 115 -10.39 4.30 17.63
C VAL A 115 -9.65 4.52 18.93
N GLU A 116 -8.42 4.06 19.01
CA GLU A 116 -7.52 4.29 20.15
C GLU A 116 -6.17 4.83 19.66
N VAL A 117 -5.48 5.56 20.49
CA VAL A 117 -4.10 5.99 20.25
C VAL A 117 -3.18 4.85 20.68
N LEU A 118 -2.54 4.18 19.71
CA LEU A 118 -1.52 3.19 20.01
C LEU A 118 -0.23 3.86 20.50
N ALA A 119 0.19 4.91 19.80
CA ALA A 119 1.38 5.68 20.14
C ALA A 119 1.15 7.17 19.90
N HIS A 120 1.70 8.00 20.79
CA HIS A 120 1.78 9.46 20.65
C HIS A 120 3.23 9.89 20.83
N GLU A 121 3.81 10.58 19.86
CA GLU A 121 5.20 11.06 19.92
C GLU A 121 5.28 12.51 19.42
N PRO A 122 5.37 13.50 20.36
CA PRO A 122 5.37 14.92 20.02
C PRO A 122 6.58 15.37 19.17
N LYS A 123 7.64 14.54 19.09
CA LYS A 123 8.82 14.83 18.26
C LYS A 123 8.65 14.39 16.81
N MET A 124 7.58 13.68 16.47
CA MET A 124 7.21 13.47 15.09
C MET A 124 6.77 14.80 14.47
N ASN A 125 7.12 15.02 13.20
CA ASN A 125 6.65 16.19 12.45
C ASN A 125 5.24 15.96 11.92
N GLN A 126 5.10 14.92 11.08
CA GLN A 126 3.87 14.54 10.39
C GLN A 126 3.94 13.05 10.03
N PRO A 127 3.63 12.12 10.98
CA PRO A 127 3.59 10.71 10.64
C PRO A 127 2.79 10.51 9.35
N ASN A 128 3.45 10.01 8.29
CA ASN A 128 2.90 10.03 6.93
C ASN A 128 2.47 8.63 6.47
N ASP A 129 3.39 7.79 6.07
CA ASP A 129 3.07 6.41 5.68
C ASP A 129 3.54 5.42 6.75
N LEU A 130 2.95 4.23 6.75
CA LEU A 130 3.27 3.13 7.65
C LEU A 130 3.69 1.90 6.86
N ALA A 131 4.61 1.12 7.40
CA ALA A 131 4.85 -0.27 7.01
C ALA A 131 4.70 -1.17 8.23
N ILE A 132 4.28 -2.42 8.02
CA ILE A 132 4.13 -3.39 9.10
C ILE A 132 5.02 -4.61 8.83
N ALA A 133 5.89 -4.94 9.78
CA ALA A 133 6.70 -6.14 9.74
C ALA A 133 5.88 -7.39 10.14
N PRO A 134 6.35 -8.60 9.81
CA PRO A 134 5.64 -9.84 10.16
C PRO A 134 5.39 -10.05 11.67
N ASN A 135 6.22 -9.46 12.53
CA ASN A 135 6.10 -9.50 13.99
C ASN A 135 5.16 -8.44 14.57
N GLY A 136 4.56 -7.58 13.73
CA GLY A 136 3.65 -6.51 14.14
C GLY A 136 4.31 -5.17 14.45
N THR A 137 5.65 -5.07 14.39
CA THR A 137 6.35 -3.79 14.49
C THR A 137 5.98 -2.90 13.31
N LEU A 138 5.64 -1.64 13.59
CA LEU A 138 5.37 -0.63 12.58
C LEU A 138 6.60 0.24 12.35
N TYR A 139 6.77 0.67 11.12
CA TYR A 139 7.72 1.71 10.72
C TYR A 139 6.93 2.87 10.13
N ALA A 140 7.24 4.10 10.57
CA ALA A 140 6.58 5.31 10.11
C ALA A 140 7.58 6.25 9.46
N SER A 141 7.25 6.74 8.29
CA SER A 141 7.90 7.90 7.69
C SER A 141 7.35 9.18 8.30
N ASP A 142 8.21 10.18 8.45
CA ASP A 142 7.88 11.40 9.17
C ASP A 142 8.55 12.61 8.51
N PRO A 143 7.95 13.17 7.45
CA PRO A 143 8.51 14.30 6.71
C PRO A 143 8.38 15.63 7.45
N ASN A 144 9.35 16.51 7.20
CA ASN A 144 9.21 17.94 7.40
C ASN A 144 9.28 18.64 6.04
N TRP A 145 8.12 18.93 5.47
CA TRP A 145 8.01 19.48 4.12
C TRP A 145 8.65 20.85 3.99
N GLY A 146 8.52 21.71 5.01
CA GLY A 146 9.10 23.06 5.03
C GLY A 146 10.62 23.03 5.01
N ALA A 147 11.22 22.16 5.81
CA ALA A 147 12.68 22.00 5.90
C ALA A 147 13.25 21.08 4.81
N LYS A 148 12.41 20.34 4.08
CA LYS A 148 12.79 19.29 3.12
C LYS A 148 13.65 18.20 3.74
N THR A 149 13.35 17.84 4.99
CA THR A 149 13.99 16.79 5.77
C THR A 149 12.95 15.76 6.20
N GLY A 150 13.37 14.72 6.89
CA GLY A 150 12.47 13.71 7.43
C GLY A 150 13.15 12.84 8.48
N GLN A 151 12.32 12.09 9.16
CA GLN A 151 12.70 11.11 10.17
C GLN A 151 12.10 9.75 9.81
N LEU A 152 12.63 8.74 10.46
CA LEU A 152 12.10 7.37 10.41
C LEU A 152 11.90 6.88 11.83
N TRP A 153 10.74 6.32 12.12
CA TRP A 153 10.35 5.84 13.44
C TRP A 153 9.97 4.37 13.41
N ARG A 154 10.27 3.67 14.51
CA ARG A 154 9.73 2.35 14.85
C ARG A 154 8.68 2.53 15.92
N ILE A 155 7.56 1.83 15.80
CA ILE A 155 6.50 1.73 16.79
C ILE A 155 6.28 0.24 17.08
N ASP A 156 6.56 -0.16 18.31
CA ASP A 156 6.38 -1.53 18.74
C ASP A 156 4.90 -1.86 19.02
N PRO A 157 4.49 -3.13 19.06
CA PRO A 157 3.10 -3.50 19.28
C PRO A 157 2.48 -3.00 20.60
N ASP A 158 3.30 -2.66 21.59
CA ASP A 158 2.90 -2.05 22.87
C ASP A 158 2.78 -0.51 22.81
N GLY A 159 3.08 0.11 21.66
CA GLY A 159 3.06 1.55 21.45
C GLY A 159 4.38 2.27 21.77
N THR A 160 5.42 1.55 22.19
CA THR A 160 6.75 2.15 22.41
C THR A 160 7.31 2.69 21.09
N THR A 161 7.78 3.94 21.08
CA THR A 161 8.35 4.59 19.90
C THR A 161 9.87 4.67 19.99
N THR A 162 10.55 4.46 18.87
CA THR A 162 11.99 4.63 18.74
C THR A 162 12.31 5.36 17.44
N ARG A 163 13.04 6.48 17.52
CA ARG A 163 13.50 7.18 16.32
C ARG A 163 14.73 6.45 15.75
N LEU A 164 14.62 6.03 14.49
CA LEU A 164 15.63 5.24 13.80
C LEU A 164 16.61 6.07 12.97
N ALA A 165 16.13 7.15 12.35
CA ALA A 165 16.95 8.04 11.53
C ALA A 165 16.44 9.48 11.57
N THR A 166 17.36 10.45 11.45
CA THR A 166 17.09 11.90 11.44
C THR A 166 17.74 12.63 10.27
N ASP A 167 18.59 11.93 9.52
CA ASP A 167 19.39 12.46 8.40
C ASP A 167 18.79 12.10 7.03
N MET A 168 17.46 12.03 6.98
CA MET A 168 16.71 11.75 5.78
C MET A 168 16.28 13.03 5.09
N GLY A 169 16.07 12.94 3.77
CA GLY A 169 15.31 13.94 3.02
C GLY A 169 13.81 13.87 3.36
N THR A 170 12.96 14.38 2.48
CA THR A 170 11.50 14.40 2.71
C THR A 170 10.94 12.98 2.60
N THR A 171 10.99 12.23 3.70
CA THR A 171 10.51 10.84 3.76
C THR A 171 9.02 10.77 3.47
N ASN A 172 8.59 9.76 2.69
CA ASN A 172 7.19 9.56 2.35
C ASN A 172 6.87 8.06 2.37
N GLY A 173 6.68 7.39 1.25
CA GLY A 173 6.38 5.97 1.24
C GLY A 173 7.41 5.16 2.03
N VAL A 174 6.92 4.21 2.82
CA VAL A 174 7.72 3.24 3.59
C VAL A 174 7.14 1.85 3.41
N GLU A 175 7.99 0.82 3.21
CA GLU A 175 7.53 -0.55 3.04
C GLU A 175 8.55 -1.58 3.53
N VAL A 176 8.07 -2.69 4.12
CA VAL A 176 8.88 -3.82 4.55
C VAL A 176 8.87 -4.90 3.47
N SER A 177 10.06 -5.41 3.11
CA SER A 177 10.18 -6.51 2.14
C SER A 177 9.37 -7.74 2.55
N PRO A 178 8.97 -8.62 1.61
CA PRO A 178 8.16 -9.80 1.92
C PRO A 178 8.78 -10.72 2.96
N ASP A 179 10.10 -10.84 2.99
CA ASP A 179 10.87 -11.64 3.95
C ASP A 179 11.09 -10.96 5.31
N GLY A 180 10.67 -9.69 5.46
CA GLY A 180 10.80 -8.92 6.68
C GLY A 180 12.21 -8.42 7.01
N LYS A 181 13.17 -8.54 6.07
CA LYS A 181 14.58 -8.23 6.33
C LYS A 181 15.04 -6.88 5.84
N ARG A 182 14.26 -6.22 4.96
CA ARG A 182 14.59 -4.92 4.39
C ARG A 182 13.48 -3.92 4.66
N LEU A 183 13.86 -2.68 4.89
CA LEU A 183 12.96 -1.54 4.95
C LEU A 183 13.31 -0.60 3.80
N TYR A 184 12.33 -0.33 2.95
CA TYR A 184 12.43 0.66 1.89
C TYR A 184 11.82 1.97 2.36
N VAL A 185 12.47 3.09 2.03
CA VAL A 185 12.00 4.45 2.34
C VAL A 185 12.26 5.32 1.12
N ASN A 186 11.24 6.01 0.62
CA ASN A 186 11.46 6.99 -0.43
C ASN A 186 11.52 8.42 0.13
N GLU A 187 12.19 9.30 -0.60
CA GLU A 187 12.27 10.73 -0.35
C GLU A 187 11.66 11.48 -1.54
N SER A 188 10.52 12.13 -1.30
CA SER A 188 9.75 12.78 -2.37
C SER A 188 10.53 13.87 -3.11
N VAL A 189 11.12 14.82 -2.38
CA VAL A 189 11.80 15.99 -2.97
C VAL A 189 13.16 15.60 -3.56
N GLN A 190 13.90 14.74 -2.86
CA GLN A 190 15.23 14.29 -3.26
C GLN A 190 15.17 13.21 -4.35
N ARG A 191 14.02 12.56 -4.52
CA ARG A 191 13.77 11.52 -5.53
C ARG A 191 14.65 10.28 -5.37
N ASN A 192 14.98 9.97 -4.13
CA ASN A 192 15.75 8.79 -3.74
C ASN A 192 14.82 7.69 -3.22
N VAL A 193 15.16 6.45 -3.51
CA VAL A 193 14.63 5.27 -2.84
C VAL A 193 15.77 4.64 -2.09
N TRP A 194 15.65 4.58 -0.76
CA TRP A 194 16.63 3.99 0.13
C TRP A 194 16.20 2.60 0.55
N VAL A 195 17.17 1.75 0.87
CA VAL A 195 16.94 0.46 1.52
C VAL A 195 17.85 0.34 2.75
N PHE A 196 17.26 -0.17 3.83
CA PHE A 196 17.93 -0.49 5.08
C PHE A 196 17.80 -1.99 5.35
N ASP A 197 18.74 -2.57 6.10
CA ASP A 197 18.59 -3.89 6.68
C ASP A 197 17.89 -3.78 8.04
N ILE A 198 16.79 -4.54 8.23
CA ILE A 198 16.10 -4.64 9.51
C ILE A 198 16.88 -5.57 10.41
N GLN A 199 17.21 -5.12 11.61
CA GLN A 199 17.94 -5.87 12.60
C GLN A 199 17.00 -6.74 13.45
N PRO A 200 17.49 -7.77 14.14
CA PRO A 200 16.67 -8.63 15.00
C PRO A 200 15.90 -7.89 16.11
N ASP A 201 16.43 -6.76 16.58
CA ASP A 201 15.80 -5.89 17.58
C ASP A 201 14.78 -4.90 16.96
N GLY A 202 14.55 -4.97 15.65
CA GLY A 202 13.69 -4.06 14.92
C GLY A 202 14.34 -2.71 14.56
N GLY A 203 15.59 -2.49 14.92
CA GLY A 203 16.40 -1.37 14.44
C GLY A 203 16.72 -1.49 12.96
N VAL A 204 17.31 -0.44 12.36
CA VAL A 204 17.75 -0.45 10.96
C VAL A 204 19.22 -0.11 10.84
N ALA A 205 19.88 -0.72 9.84
CA ALA A 205 21.29 -0.52 9.55
C ALA A 205 21.55 -0.53 8.04
N ASN A 206 22.81 -0.27 7.65
CA ASN A 206 23.30 -0.42 6.28
C ASN A 206 22.45 0.36 5.25
N LYS A 207 22.14 1.63 5.56
CA LYS A 207 21.45 2.53 4.62
C LYS A 207 22.18 2.58 3.29
N ARG A 208 21.52 2.27 2.19
CA ARG A 208 22.07 2.34 0.83
C ARG A 208 21.05 2.84 -0.16
N LEU A 209 21.52 3.57 -1.16
CA LEU A 209 20.67 4.04 -2.25
C LEU A 209 20.28 2.85 -3.13
N LEU A 210 18.98 2.58 -3.22
CA LEU A 210 18.44 1.58 -4.14
C LEU A 210 18.29 2.18 -5.54
N ARG A 211 17.66 3.37 -5.62
CA ARG A 211 17.44 4.07 -6.89
C ARG A 211 17.29 5.57 -6.67
N GLN A 212 17.80 6.37 -7.63
CA GLN A 212 17.46 7.77 -7.78
C GLN A 212 16.76 7.99 -9.12
N PHE A 213 15.73 8.83 -9.14
CA PHE A 213 15.01 9.19 -10.36
C PHE A 213 15.36 10.63 -10.79
N PRO A 214 15.45 10.89 -12.10
CA PRO A 214 15.84 12.21 -12.59
C PRO A 214 14.72 13.26 -12.48
N ASP A 215 13.46 12.81 -12.47
CA ASP A 215 12.26 13.65 -12.58
C ASP A 215 11.21 13.26 -11.52
N HIS A 216 10.24 14.13 -11.29
CA HIS A 216 9.07 13.97 -10.45
C HIS A 216 9.33 13.32 -9.08
N GLY A 217 8.50 13.62 -8.10
CA GLY A 217 8.59 13.07 -6.75
C GLY A 217 7.97 11.68 -6.61
N PHE A 218 8.01 11.21 -5.39
CA PHE A 218 7.35 9.98 -4.94
C PHE A 218 6.29 10.30 -3.91
N ASP A 219 5.41 9.33 -3.69
CA ASP A 219 4.50 9.31 -2.58
C ASP A 219 4.48 7.89 -1.96
N GLY A 220 3.35 7.23 -1.78
CA GLY A 220 3.32 5.91 -1.17
C GLY A 220 3.94 4.79 -2.00
N MET A 221 4.20 3.64 -1.37
CA MET A 221 4.77 2.45 -2.02
C MET A 221 4.39 1.15 -1.32
N ARG A 222 4.39 0.03 -2.07
CA ARG A 222 4.09 -1.33 -1.60
C ARG A 222 4.92 -2.36 -2.36
N CYS A 223 5.22 -3.49 -1.70
CA CYS A 223 5.82 -4.65 -2.35
C CYS A 223 4.78 -5.65 -2.84
N ASP A 224 5.06 -6.31 -3.97
CA ASP A 224 4.44 -7.57 -4.32
C ASP A 224 5.14 -8.76 -3.61
N ALA A 225 4.64 -9.98 -3.81
CA ALA A 225 5.17 -11.18 -3.17
C ALA A 225 6.57 -11.59 -3.65
N ASP A 226 6.97 -11.15 -4.85
CA ASP A 226 8.31 -11.38 -5.41
C ASP A 226 9.33 -10.33 -4.93
N GLY A 227 8.84 -9.30 -4.19
CA GLY A 227 9.66 -8.22 -3.65
C GLY A 227 9.83 -7.04 -4.61
N ASN A 228 9.11 -7.00 -5.73
CA ASN A 228 9.11 -5.82 -6.58
C ASN A 228 8.39 -4.67 -5.86
N LEU A 229 8.96 -3.48 -5.96
CA LEU A 229 8.49 -2.29 -5.25
C LEU A 229 7.68 -1.40 -6.18
N TYR A 230 6.40 -1.27 -5.91
CA TYR A 230 5.48 -0.37 -6.61
C TYR A 230 5.47 0.98 -5.92
N ILE A 231 5.80 2.06 -6.64
CA ILE A 231 5.97 3.42 -6.10
C ILE A 231 5.13 4.39 -6.91
N THR A 232 4.27 5.15 -6.25
CA THR A 232 3.54 6.23 -6.91
C THR A 232 4.47 7.39 -7.25
N ARG A 233 4.36 7.87 -8.50
CA ARG A 233 5.15 8.98 -9.05
C ARG A 233 4.28 10.24 -9.09
N TYR A 234 4.21 10.94 -7.95
CA TYR A 234 3.43 12.17 -7.80
C TYR A 234 3.92 13.26 -8.76
N GLY A 235 2.99 13.85 -9.51
CA GLY A 235 3.28 14.82 -10.57
C GLY A 235 3.56 14.22 -11.94
N LYS A 236 3.92 12.92 -12.02
CA LYS A 236 4.11 12.20 -13.30
C LYS A 236 2.86 11.43 -13.74
N GLY A 237 2.04 11.01 -12.80
CA GLY A 237 0.83 10.25 -13.09
C GLY A 237 1.05 8.77 -13.34
N THR A 238 2.11 8.20 -12.79
CA THR A 238 2.44 6.78 -12.97
C THR A 238 2.69 6.07 -11.65
N VAL A 239 2.63 4.75 -11.68
CA VAL A 239 3.23 3.85 -10.69
C VAL A 239 4.46 3.22 -11.33
N ALA A 240 5.64 3.45 -10.76
CA ALA A 240 6.87 2.77 -11.16
C ALA A 240 6.99 1.45 -10.42
N VAL A 241 7.43 0.40 -11.12
CA VAL A 241 7.72 -0.91 -10.53
C VAL A 241 9.23 -1.12 -10.59
N LEU A 242 9.86 -1.30 -9.43
CA LEU A 242 11.28 -1.60 -9.33
C LEU A 242 11.49 -3.06 -8.93
N SER A 243 12.54 -3.68 -9.46
CA SER A 243 13.03 -4.95 -8.92
C SER A 243 13.61 -4.77 -7.51
N PRO A 244 13.83 -5.86 -6.74
CA PRO A 244 14.51 -5.80 -5.44
C PRO A 244 15.94 -5.20 -5.52
N GLU A 245 16.54 -5.14 -6.70
CA GLU A 245 17.86 -4.56 -7.00
C GLU A 245 17.78 -3.10 -7.47
N GLY A 246 16.55 -2.54 -7.65
CA GLY A 246 16.33 -1.15 -8.03
C GLY A 246 16.26 -0.90 -9.54
N GLU A 247 16.13 -1.94 -10.36
CA GLU A 247 15.90 -1.78 -11.79
C GLU A 247 14.44 -1.39 -12.06
N VAL A 248 14.22 -0.43 -12.96
CA VAL A 248 12.86 -0.05 -13.39
C VAL A 248 12.33 -1.10 -14.35
N LEU A 249 11.40 -1.91 -13.87
CA LEU A 249 10.77 -2.96 -14.67
C LEU A 249 9.62 -2.40 -15.53
N ARG A 250 8.89 -1.39 -15.00
CA ARG A 250 7.69 -0.86 -15.63
C ARG A 250 7.31 0.51 -15.07
N GLU A 251 6.61 1.31 -15.87
CA GLU A 251 5.81 2.44 -15.42
C GLU A 251 4.37 2.30 -15.94
N ILE A 252 3.39 2.45 -15.06
CA ILE A 252 1.96 2.24 -15.32
C ILE A 252 1.25 3.57 -15.17
N ASN A 253 0.57 4.05 -16.22
CA ASN A 253 -0.24 5.26 -16.16
C ASN A 253 -1.50 5.02 -15.32
N VAL A 254 -1.82 5.93 -14.39
CA VAL A 254 -2.94 5.80 -13.45
C VAL A 254 -4.02 6.85 -13.62
N LEU A 255 -4.16 7.40 -14.80
CA LEU A 255 -5.28 8.24 -15.23
C LEU A 255 -5.44 9.56 -14.44
N GLY A 256 -4.35 10.12 -13.97
CA GLY A 256 -4.28 11.40 -13.28
C GLY A 256 -2.84 11.69 -12.89
N ALA A 257 -2.47 12.98 -12.81
CA ALA A 257 -1.08 13.38 -12.62
C ALA A 257 -0.57 13.15 -11.17
N ARG A 258 -1.46 12.94 -10.20
CA ARG A 258 -1.10 12.97 -8.77
C ARG A 258 -1.53 11.70 -8.02
N PRO A 259 -0.96 10.51 -8.36
CA PRO A 259 -1.15 9.33 -7.52
C PRO A 259 -0.44 9.52 -6.18
N SER A 260 -1.18 9.41 -5.05
CA SER A 260 -0.58 9.57 -3.74
C SER A 260 -0.12 8.24 -3.14
N ASN A 261 -0.92 7.17 -3.17
CA ASN A 261 -0.53 5.91 -2.57
C ASN A 261 -1.20 4.73 -3.28
N LEU A 262 -0.86 3.52 -2.90
CA LEU A 262 -1.44 2.31 -3.49
C LEU A 262 -1.56 1.18 -2.46
N CYS A 263 -2.43 0.21 -2.73
CA CYS A 263 -2.48 -1.06 -2.01
C CYS A 263 -2.84 -2.20 -2.96
N PHE A 264 -2.52 -3.41 -2.53
CA PHE A 264 -2.93 -4.63 -3.23
C PHE A 264 -4.17 -5.22 -2.57
N GLY A 265 -5.06 -5.80 -3.37
CA GLY A 265 -6.28 -6.45 -2.93
C GLY A 265 -6.97 -7.22 -4.06
N GLY A 266 -8.29 -7.25 -4.05
CA GLY A 266 -9.07 -8.12 -4.94
C GLY A 266 -9.14 -9.56 -4.40
N ALA A 267 -9.84 -10.46 -5.09
CA ALA A 267 -10.07 -11.83 -4.62
C ALA A 267 -8.78 -12.68 -4.55
N ASP A 268 -7.75 -12.31 -5.29
CA ASP A 268 -6.49 -13.05 -5.43
C ASP A 268 -5.26 -12.19 -5.07
N GLY A 269 -5.45 -10.99 -4.49
CA GLY A 269 -4.36 -10.09 -4.14
C GLY A 269 -3.67 -9.40 -5.33
N ARG A 270 -4.17 -9.56 -6.55
CA ARG A 270 -3.56 -9.10 -7.81
C ARG A 270 -4.21 -7.83 -8.37
N THR A 271 -5.11 -7.19 -7.64
CA THR A 271 -5.63 -5.87 -8.00
C THR A 271 -4.89 -4.81 -7.20
N VAL A 272 -4.28 -3.86 -7.89
CA VAL A 272 -3.69 -2.66 -7.28
C VAL A 272 -4.73 -1.55 -7.31
N TYR A 273 -4.98 -0.95 -6.15
CA TYR A 273 -5.82 0.23 -5.98
C TYR A 273 -4.94 1.43 -5.68
N VAL A 274 -5.18 2.53 -6.38
CA VAL A 274 -4.38 3.76 -6.28
C VAL A 274 -5.28 4.91 -5.87
N THR A 275 -4.85 5.67 -4.87
CA THR A 275 -5.45 6.96 -4.52
C THR A 275 -4.94 8.02 -5.49
N GLU A 276 -5.87 8.65 -6.25
CA GLU A 276 -5.54 9.64 -7.28
C GLU A 276 -6.14 11.00 -6.91
N VAL A 277 -5.28 11.96 -6.59
CA VAL A 277 -5.61 13.25 -5.98
C VAL A 277 -6.21 14.24 -6.98
N GLU A 278 -5.80 14.21 -8.25
CA GLU A 278 -6.27 15.19 -9.25
C GLU A 278 -7.76 15.09 -9.49
N HIS A 279 -8.27 13.87 -9.65
CA HIS A 279 -9.70 13.60 -9.83
C HIS A 279 -10.39 13.19 -8.52
N ARG A 280 -9.64 13.07 -7.41
CA ARG A 280 -10.17 12.73 -6.07
C ARG A 280 -10.95 11.42 -6.07
N ARG A 281 -10.32 10.36 -6.54
CA ARG A 281 -10.94 9.04 -6.77
C ARG A 281 -9.96 7.90 -6.52
N LEU A 282 -10.49 6.69 -6.46
CA LEU A 282 -9.73 5.46 -6.56
C LEU A 282 -9.64 5.02 -8.03
N VAL A 283 -8.46 4.57 -8.40
CA VAL A 283 -8.16 3.93 -9.69
C VAL A 283 -7.67 2.52 -9.41
N GLN A 284 -7.87 1.58 -10.32
CA GLN A 284 -7.42 0.20 -10.18
C GLN A 284 -6.80 -0.35 -11.46
N PHE A 285 -5.88 -1.31 -11.30
CA PHE A 285 -5.35 -2.12 -12.40
C PHE A 285 -4.95 -3.51 -11.90
N ARG A 286 -4.84 -4.47 -12.82
CA ARG A 286 -4.44 -5.85 -12.51
C ARG A 286 -2.94 -6.04 -12.74
N VAL A 287 -2.33 -6.95 -11.95
CA VAL A 287 -0.92 -7.32 -12.02
C VAL A 287 -0.74 -8.85 -12.02
N GLU A 288 0.47 -9.31 -12.31
CA GLU A 288 0.80 -10.74 -12.36
C GLU A 288 0.99 -11.34 -10.97
N THR A 289 1.68 -10.63 -10.08
CA THR A 289 2.07 -11.10 -8.75
C THR A 289 1.21 -10.44 -7.67
N PRO A 290 0.66 -11.21 -6.71
CA PRO A 290 -0.12 -10.66 -5.61
C PRO A 290 0.74 -9.80 -4.67
N GLY A 291 0.10 -8.89 -3.94
CA GLY A 291 0.77 -8.08 -2.94
C GLY A 291 1.36 -8.90 -1.80
N ALA A 292 2.54 -8.48 -1.28
CA ALA A 292 3.20 -9.16 -0.18
C ALA A 292 2.32 -9.24 1.10
N ALA A 293 1.57 -8.18 1.41
CA ALA A 293 0.65 -8.17 2.54
C ALA A 293 -0.47 -9.21 2.38
N TRP A 294 -1.00 -9.37 1.16
CA TRP A 294 -2.03 -10.36 0.86
C TRP A 294 -1.56 -11.79 1.14
N THR A 295 -0.38 -12.16 0.68
CA THR A 295 0.18 -13.51 0.88
C THR A 295 0.50 -13.81 2.35
N ARG A 296 0.73 -12.78 3.19
CA ARG A 296 0.90 -12.94 4.64
C ARG A 296 -0.41 -13.31 5.35
N TRP A 297 -1.57 -13.01 4.78
CA TRP A 297 -2.87 -13.37 5.35
C TRP A 297 -3.24 -14.83 5.11
N GLU A 298 -2.70 -15.44 4.05
CA GLU A 298 -2.99 -16.83 3.67
C GLU A 298 -2.13 -17.87 4.42
N ARG A 299 -1.11 -17.46 5.17
CA ARG A 299 -0.15 -18.35 5.86
C ARG A 299 -0.38 -18.47 7.34
#